data_700e3267cffeadd6e14228cbf2584a4a
#
_entry.id   700e3267cffeadd6e14228cbf2584a4a
#
_cell.length_a   1.000
_cell.length_b   1.000
_cell.length_c   1.000
_cell.angle_alpha   90.00
_cell.angle_beta   90.00
_cell.angle_gamma   90.00
#
_symmetry.space_group_name_H-M   'P 1'
#
loop_
_entity.id
_entity.type
_entity.pdbx_description
1 polymer ?
#
loop_
_entity_poly.entity_id
_entity_poly.type
_entity_poly.pdbx_seq_one_letter_code
_entity_poly.pdbx_strand_id
1 'polypeptide(L)'
;MPAKFELIAPCFFGCEATAKFELTRIGAENIRVGDGRLTFAGGPEMIAAANLNLRTVERVMLLLNTYPASTFDELFDGVYSIPWEELLPADAAFPVTGSSLNSQLTSVPACQSIIKKAVVKRLMNKHHTFVLPETGAEYKIRFMLRKNVCEIMLDTTGEGLHKRGYRRNAMEAPIRETLAATIADLGRVRRDSLVEDPFCGSGTLLIEAAQKAMNIAPGLKRRFAAERYSFVPASLWAEQRQKALAESKLDVGFEAFGYDIDPAAVALANANAKLAGVEKRCHFEVADVADFAAKPEAIVLTNPPYGERMNTIEGAAKLARTLGQQMAEHPCAGLYAITADMEFESHYGKRANKRRKMYNGMIPCQLYMYYEAPKFEHKAKPMPKQGFDGKRTVEFKKK
;
A
#
# COMPACT_ATOMS: atom_id res chain seq x y z
N MET A 1 19.80 -18.37 13.59
CA MET A 1 18.99 -17.27 12.99
C MET A 1 19.25 -15.98 13.75
N PRO A 2 19.38 -14.82 13.10
CA PRO A 2 19.46 -13.54 13.78
C PRO A 2 18.21 -13.29 14.63
N ALA A 3 18.37 -12.65 15.79
CA ALA A 3 17.23 -12.30 16.65
C ALA A 3 16.28 -11.30 15.99
N LYS A 4 16.74 -10.53 15.00
CA LYS A 4 15.97 -9.56 14.22
C LYS A 4 16.31 -9.66 12.76
N PHE A 5 15.28 -9.51 11.93
CA PHE A 5 15.34 -9.44 10.48
C PHE A 5 15.24 -7.99 10.00
N GLU A 6 15.86 -7.72 8.86
CA GLU A 6 15.59 -6.51 8.09
C GLU A 6 14.53 -6.82 7.02
N LEU A 7 13.48 -6.00 6.97
CA LEU A 7 12.31 -6.20 6.14
C LEU A 7 12.13 -5.00 5.20
N ILE A 8 11.58 -5.26 4.01
CA ILE A 8 11.23 -4.24 3.02
C ILE A 8 9.74 -4.33 2.70
N ALA A 9 9.06 -3.18 2.68
CA ALA A 9 7.68 -3.05 2.25
C ALA A 9 7.57 -1.98 1.14
N PRO A 10 7.40 -2.38 -0.14
CA PRO A 10 7.08 -1.46 -1.22
C PRO A 10 5.69 -0.86 -1.05
N CYS A 11 5.56 0.44 -1.29
CA CYS A 11 4.30 1.17 -1.24
C CYS A 11 4.16 2.10 -2.46
N PHE A 12 3.01 2.74 -2.61
CA PHE A 12 2.82 3.76 -3.65
C PHE A 12 3.74 4.94 -3.40
N PHE A 13 4.35 5.43 -4.47
CA PHE A 13 5.24 6.59 -4.44
C PHE A 13 4.51 7.82 -3.89
N GLY A 14 5.15 8.53 -2.96
CA GLY A 14 4.57 9.67 -2.26
C GLY A 14 3.57 9.32 -1.15
N CYS A 15 3.38 8.02 -0.84
CA CYS A 15 2.50 7.53 0.25
C CYS A 15 3.29 6.84 1.37
N GLU A 16 4.61 7.01 1.39
CA GLU A 16 5.52 6.39 2.36
C GLU A 16 5.19 6.79 3.80
N ALA A 17 4.69 8.02 4.01
CA ALA A 17 4.28 8.49 5.34
C ALA A 17 3.13 7.66 5.92
N THR A 18 2.16 7.25 5.09
CA THR A 18 1.05 6.37 5.49
C THR A 18 1.56 5.00 5.89
N ALA A 19 2.41 4.39 5.07
CA ALA A 19 3.01 3.09 5.37
C ALA A 19 3.91 3.15 6.63
N LYS A 20 4.64 4.26 6.85
CA LYS A 20 5.42 4.49 8.07
C LYS A 20 4.52 4.51 9.31
N PHE A 21 3.39 5.19 9.23
CA PHE A 21 2.44 5.22 10.35
C PHE A 21 1.89 3.83 10.67
N GLU A 22 1.53 3.03 9.65
CA GLU A 22 1.09 1.65 9.84
C GLU A 22 2.18 0.79 10.50
N LEU A 23 3.44 0.87 10.02
CA LEU A 23 4.57 0.15 10.60
C LEU A 23 4.83 0.54 12.06
N THR A 24 4.73 1.83 12.38
CA THR A 24 4.88 2.32 13.76
C THR A 24 3.80 1.73 14.67
N ARG A 25 2.55 1.64 14.20
CA ARG A 25 1.43 1.08 14.96
C ARG A 25 1.60 -0.39 15.31
N ILE A 26 2.22 -1.18 14.43
CA ILE A 26 2.48 -2.61 14.70
C ILE A 26 3.78 -2.86 15.46
N GLY A 27 4.50 -1.80 15.85
CA GLY A 27 5.71 -1.90 16.67
C GLY A 27 6.98 -2.22 15.88
N ALA A 28 7.04 -1.92 14.57
CA ALA A 28 8.24 -2.09 13.76
C ALA A 28 9.35 -1.15 14.23
N GLU A 29 10.58 -1.66 14.23
CA GLU A 29 11.76 -0.92 14.66
C GLU A 29 12.59 -0.41 13.47
N ASN A 30 13.46 0.57 13.71
CA ASN A 30 14.43 1.08 12.74
C ASN A 30 13.82 1.44 11.38
N ILE A 31 12.62 2.04 11.36
CA ILE A 31 11.91 2.36 10.14
C ILE A 31 12.64 3.45 9.36
N ARG A 32 13.11 3.10 8.15
CA ARG A 32 13.73 4.02 7.19
C ARG A 32 12.82 4.17 5.97
N VAL A 33 12.61 5.41 5.56
CA VAL A 33 11.78 5.76 4.40
C VAL A 33 12.68 5.94 3.19
N GLY A 34 12.37 5.24 2.12
CA GLY A 34 12.99 5.39 0.80
C GLY A 34 11.92 5.68 -0.26
N ASP A 35 12.35 5.93 -1.50
CA ASP A 35 11.45 6.19 -2.63
C ASP A 35 10.57 4.97 -2.94
N GLY A 36 9.26 5.07 -2.67
CA GLY A 36 8.27 4.02 -2.94
C GLY A 36 8.44 2.76 -2.08
N ARG A 37 9.16 2.83 -0.96
CA ARG A 37 9.36 1.70 -0.05
C ARG A 37 9.79 2.13 1.34
N LEU A 38 9.61 1.23 2.30
CA LEU A 38 10.14 1.36 3.64
C LEU A 38 10.99 0.14 3.97
N THR A 39 12.06 0.38 4.75
CA THR A 39 12.87 -0.68 5.38
C THR A 39 12.64 -0.59 6.87
N PHE A 40 12.51 -1.72 7.55
CA PHE A 40 12.26 -1.78 8.99
C PHE A 40 12.81 -3.08 9.58
N ALA A 41 12.90 -3.15 10.90
CA ALA A 41 13.41 -4.31 11.60
C ALA A 41 12.36 -4.92 12.53
N GLY A 42 12.47 -6.22 12.77
CA GLY A 42 11.66 -6.97 13.74
C GLY A 42 12.02 -8.44 13.77
N GLY A 43 11.51 -9.17 14.75
CA GLY A 43 11.65 -10.61 14.86
C GLY A 43 10.71 -11.37 13.89
N PRO A 44 10.67 -12.71 14.00
CA PRO A 44 9.74 -13.53 13.19
C PRO A 44 8.27 -13.12 13.36
N GLU A 45 7.88 -12.65 14.54
CA GLU A 45 6.54 -12.12 14.83
C GLU A 45 6.20 -10.90 13.98
N MET A 46 7.19 -10.07 13.62
CA MET A 46 6.99 -8.89 12.77
C MET A 46 6.66 -9.28 11.33
N ILE A 47 7.16 -10.42 10.84
CA ILE A 47 6.79 -10.96 9.53
C ILE A 47 5.29 -11.22 9.50
N ALA A 48 4.74 -11.88 10.52
CA ALA A 48 3.32 -12.17 10.62
C ALA A 48 2.50 -10.88 10.83
N ALA A 49 2.91 -10.02 11.77
CA ALA A 49 2.22 -8.77 12.08
C ALA A 49 2.14 -7.84 10.85
N ALA A 50 3.25 -7.67 10.11
CA ALA A 50 3.30 -6.82 8.93
C ALA A 50 2.40 -7.35 7.80
N ASN A 51 2.47 -8.64 7.47
CA ASN A 51 1.62 -9.24 6.43
C ASN A 51 0.13 -9.17 6.78
N LEU A 52 -0.23 -9.34 8.06
CA LEU A 52 -1.63 -9.29 8.50
C LEU A 52 -2.20 -7.87 8.51
N ASN A 53 -1.43 -6.88 8.94
CA ASN A 53 -1.97 -5.57 9.31
C ASN A 53 -1.70 -4.45 8.30
N LEU A 54 -0.66 -4.55 7.45
CA LEU A 54 -0.35 -3.48 6.50
C LEU A 54 -1.38 -3.41 5.37
N ARG A 55 -1.98 -2.23 5.19
CA ARG A 55 -3.03 -1.96 4.20
C ARG A 55 -2.51 -1.35 2.92
N THR A 56 -1.50 -0.46 3.05
CA THR A 56 -1.06 0.47 2.01
C THR A 56 0.22 0.04 1.32
N VAL A 57 0.75 -1.13 1.67
CA VAL A 57 1.94 -1.71 1.04
C VAL A 57 1.58 -2.90 0.16
N GLU A 58 2.41 -3.15 -0.85
CA GLU A 58 2.16 -4.20 -1.85
C GLU A 58 2.62 -5.59 -1.41
N ARG A 59 3.69 -5.65 -0.60
CA ARG A 59 4.33 -6.87 -0.09
C ARG A 59 5.14 -6.59 1.16
N VAL A 60 5.51 -7.66 1.84
CA VAL A 60 6.54 -7.70 2.88
C VAL A 60 7.61 -8.68 2.44
N MET A 61 8.85 -8.26 2.40
CA MET A 61 9.98 -9.08 1.96
C MET A 61 11.09 -9.03 3.01
N LEU A 62 11.73 -10.16 3.25
CA LEU A 62 12.92 -10.25 4.08
C LEU A 62 14.15 -9.86 3.24
N LEU A 63 14.89 -8.83 3.63
CA LEU A 63 16.14 -8.45 2.99
C LEU A 63 17.26 -9.35 3.49
N LEU A 64 17.91 -10.07 2.57
CA LEU A 64 18.97 -11.03 2.89
C LEU A 64 20.36 -10.46 2.67
N ASN A 65 20.56 -9.69 1.62
CA ASN A 65 21.83 -9.06 1.30
C ASN A 65 21.65 -7.83 0.40
N THR A 66 22.56 -6.87 0.53
CA THR A 66 22.70 -5.70 -0.34
C THR A 66 24.17 -5.49 -0.64
N TYR A 67 24.54 -5.55 -1.92
CA TYR A 67 25.95 -5.49 -2.36
C TYR A 67 26.09 -4.94 -3.78
N PRO A 68 27.25 -4.37 -4.16
CA PRO A 68 27.55 -3.98 -5.53
C PRO A 68 27.62 -5.22 -6.43
N ALA A 69 27.00 -5.15 -7.63
CA ALA A 69 27.07 -6.20 -8.64
C ALA A 69 27.00 -5.59 -10.05
N SER A 70 28.16 -5.47 -10.67
CA SER A 70 28.34 -4.98 -12.05
C SER A 70 28.60 -6.13 -13.02
N THR A 71 29.06 -7.28 -12.51
CA THR A 71 29.37 -8.49 -13.27
C THR A 71 28.55 -9.68 -12.76
N PHE A 72 28.45 -10.74 -13.59
CA PHE A 72 27.78 -11.99 -13.16
C PHE A 72 28.53 -12.72 -12.06
N ASP A 73 29.86 -12.59 -11.98
CA ASP A 73 30.64 -13.19 -10.89
C ASP A 73 30.36 -12.47 -9.58
N GLU A 74 30.35 -11.14 -9.54
CA GLU A 74 29.95 -10.37 -8.35
C GLU A 74 28.53 -10.70 -7.91
N LEU A 75 27.60 -10.84 -8.87
CA LEU A 75 26.22 -11.25 -8.60
C LEU A 75 26.15 -12.64 -7.98
N PHE A 76 26.92 -13.59 -8.52
CA PHE A 76 27.01 -14.96 -8.01
C PHE A 76 27.56 -15.00 -6.60
N ASP A 77 28.71 -14.34 -6.35
CA ASP A 77 29.41 -14.39 -5.06
C ASP A 77 28.57 -13.76 -3.94
N GLY A 78 27.91 -12.64 -4.21
CA GLY A 78 27.04 -11.99 -3.25
C GLY A 78 25.82 -12.84 -2.86
N VAL A 79 25.26 -13.61 -3.80
CA VAL A 79 24.17 -14.57 -3.53
C VAL A 79 24.70 -15.80 -2.80
N TYR A 80 25.87 -16.33 -3.21
CA TYR A 80 26.47 -17.51 -2.60
C TYR A 80 26.88 -17.28 -1.14
N SER A 81 27.23 -16.04 -0.77
CA SER A 81 27.58 -15.68 0.61
C SER A 81 26.43 -15.78 1.61
N ILE A 82 25.17 -15.74 1.15
CA ILE A 82 23.99 -15.85 2.00
C ILE A 82 23.89 -17.26 2.58
N PRO A 83 23.63 -17.42 3.89
CA PRO A 83 23.50 -18.74 4.53
C PRO A 83 22.15 -19.39 4.23
N TRP A 84 21.92 -19.77 2.96
CA TRP A 84 20.67 -20.33 2.47
C TRP A 84 20.23 -21.58 3.23
N GLU A 85 21.16 -22.39 3.72
CA GLU A 85 20.91 -23.58 4.53
C GLU A 85 20.21 -23.31 5.86
N GLU A 86 20.28 -22.07 6.36
CA GLU A 86 19.55 -21.66 7.57
C GLU A 86 18.11 -21.22 7.27
N LEU A 87 17.82 -20.86 6.03
CA LEU A 87 16.54 -20.33 5.60
C LEU A 87 15.68 -21.36 4.86
N LEU A 88 16.31 -22.16 3.99
CA LEU A 88 15.64 -23.07 3.07
C LEU A 88 15.93 -24.53 3.48
N PRO A 89 14.88 -25.33 3.74
CA PRO A 89 15.05 -26.77 3.88
C PRO A 89 15.52 -27.41 2.55
N ALA A 90 16.08 -28.61 2.62
CA ALA A 90 16.72 -29.26 1.47
C ALA A 90 15.74 -29.56 0.31
N ASP A 91 14.45 -29.66 0.59
CA ASP A 91 13.39 -29.91 -0.39
C ASP A 91 12.66 -28.64 -0.85
N ALA A 92 13.06 -27.45 -0.37
CA ALA A 92 12.42 -26.18 -0.71
C ALA A 92 12.40 -25.94 -2.22
N ALA A 93 11.28 -25.46 -2.75
CA ALA A 93 11.20 -24.88 -4.08
C ALA A 93 11.53 -23.38 -4.00
N PHE A 94 12.47 -22.89 -4.81
CA PHE A 94 12.92 -21.51 -4.74
C PHE A 94 13.00 -20.83 -6.12
N PRO A 95 11.83 -20.45 -6.70
CA PRO A 95 11.80 -19.69 -7.93
C PRO A 95 12.41 -18.30 -7.71
N VAL A 96 13.16 -17.82 -8.74
CA VAL A 96 13.80 -16.51 -8.71
C VAL A 96 13.07 -15.54 -9.64
N THR A 97 12.72 -14.37 -9.13
CA THR A 97 12.12 -13.29 -9.91
C THR A 97 12.76 -11.96 -9.55
N GLY A 98 12.74 -10.97 -10.44
CA GLY A 98 13.29 -9.67 -10.10
C GLY A 98 13.30 -8.70 -11.26
N SER A 99 14.06 -7.61 -11.08
CA SER A 99 14.19 -6.54 -12.06
C SER A 99 15.59 -5.96 -12.04
N SER A 100 16.00 -5.40 -13.18
CA SER A 100 17.23 -4.60 -13.30
C SER A 100 16.89 -3.25 -13.91
N LEU A 101 17.37 -2.18 -13.28
CA LEU A 101 17.14 -0.81 -13.69
C LEU A 101 18.44 0.00 -13.59
N ASN A 102 18.83 0.66 -14.69
CA ASN A 102 20.02 1.52 -14.73
C ASN A 102 21.28 0.80 -14.22
N SER A 103 21.48 -0.47 -14.61
CA SER A 103 22.59 -1.32 -14.19
C SER A 103 23.26 -1.95 -15.40
N GLN A 104 24.52 -2.40 -15.26
CA GLN A 104 25.26 -3.08 -16.31
C GLN A 104 24.66 -4.45 -16.65
N LEU A 105 24.20 -5.18 -15.66
CA LEU A 105 23.49 -6.45 -15.81
C LEU A 105 22.03 -6.18 -16.21
N THR A 106 21.75 -6.05 -17.50
CA THR A 106 20.41 -5.70 -18.02
C THR A 106 19.50 -6.90 -18.25
N SER A 107 20.07 -8.11 -18.52
CA SER A 107 19.30 -9.30 -18.79
C SER A 107 18.72 -9.92 -17.52
N VAL A 108 17.44 -9.67 -17.24
CA VAL A 108 16.73 -10.26 -16.10
C VAL A 108 16.77 -11.80 -16.12
N PRO A 109 16.50 -12.50 -17.24
CA PRO A 109 16.63 -13.98 -17.29
C PRO A 109 18.03 -14.50 -16.97
N ALA A 110 19.08 -13.81 -17.43
CA ALA A 110 20.47 -14.19 -17.11
C ALA A 110 20.74 -14.03 -15.60
N CYS A 111 20.34 -12.89 -15.01
CA CYS A 111 20.46 -12.67 -13.56
C CYS A 111 19.70 -13.75 -12.76
N GLN A 112 18.48 -14.11 -13.17
CA GLN A 112 17.70 -15.19 -12.53
C GLN A 112 18.46 -16.51 -12.53
N SER A 113 19.06 -16.88 -13.68
CA SER A 113 19.83 -18.11 -13.85
C SER A 113 21.08 -18.13 -12.97
N ILE A 114 21.82 -17.03 -12.89
CA ILE A 114 23.02 -16.89 -12.05
C ILE A 114 22.65 -16.98 -10.56
N ILE A 115 21.60 -16.26 -10.14
CA ILE A 115 21.12 -16.31 -8.75
C ILE A 115 20.68 -17.74 -8.39
N LYS A 116 19.88 -18.40 -9.24
CA LYS A 116 19.45 -19.79 -9.03
C LYS A 116 20.66 -20.71 -8.89
N LYS A 117 21.65 -20.60 -9.78
CA LYS A 117 22.88 -21.39 -9.75
C LYS A 117 23.68 -21.19 -8.44
N ALA A 118 23.76 -19.97 -7.95
CA ALA A 118 24.49 -19.66 -6.69
C ALA A 118 23.80 -20.30 -5.48
N VAL A 119 22.46 -20.20 -5.39
CA VAL A 119 21.66 -20.84 -4.32
C VAL A 119 21.82 -22.36 -4.38
N VAL A 120 21.65 -22.97 -5.56
CA VAL A 120 21.81 -24.42 -5.77
C VAL A 120 23.19 -24.87 -5.30
N LYS A 121 24.25 -24.20 -5.78
CA LYS A 121 25.63 -24.57 -5.41
C LYS A 121 25.86 -24.46 -3.90
N ARG A 122 25.34 -23.44 -3.23
CA ARG A 122 25.45 -23.27 -1.77
C ARG A 122 24.73 -24.40 -1.03
N LEU A 123 23.48 -24.67 -1.37
CA LEU A 123 22.67 -25.71 -0.72
C LEU A 123 23.24 -27.11 -0.95
N MET A 124 23.67 -27.45 -2.17
CA MET A 124 24.33 -28.72 -2.48
C MET A 124 25.58 -28.94 -1.62
N ASN A 125 26.43 -27.92 -1.51
CA ASN A 125 27.65 -27.99 -0.70
C ASN A 125 27.33 -28.16 0.79
N LYS A 126 26.31 -27.49 1.30
CA LYS A 126 25.97 -27.51 2.74
C LYS A 126 25.18 -28.75 3.15
N HIS A 127 24.32 -29.24 2.27
CA HIS A 127 23.55 -30.46 2.52
C HIS A 127 24.27 -31.74 2.06
N HIS A 128 25.48 -31.64 1.49
CA HIS A 128 26.26 -32.76 0.95
C HIS A 128 25.46 -33.64 -0.02
N THR A 129 24.66 -32.97 -0.90
CA THR A 129 23.81 -33.62 -1.89
C THR A 129 24.13 -33.15 -3.31
N PHE A 130 23.82 -33.98 -4.30
CA PHE A 130 23.91 -33.63 -5.72
C PHE A 130 22.55 -33.31 -6.36
N VAL A 131 21.47 -33.47 -5.61
CA VAL A 131 20.09 -33.24 -6.09
C VAL A 131 19.31 -32.45 -5.03
N LEU A 132 18.64 -31.40 -5.48
CA LEU A 132 17.63 -30.67 -4.71
C LEU A 132 16.28 -30.95 -5.35
N PRO A 133 15.36 -31.65 -4.67
CA PRO A 133 14.11 -32.13 -5.28
C PRO A 133 13.11 -31.02 -5.58
N GLU A 134 13.19 -29.87 -4.90
CA GLU A 134 12.27 -28.73 -5.02
C GLU A 134 10.78 -29.10 -4.93
N THR A 135 10.43 -30.06 -4.09
CA THR A 135 9.07 -30.61 -3.91
C THR A 135 8.35 -30.05 -2.69
N GLY A 136 9.09 -29.34 -1.85
CA GLY A 136 8.58 -28.76 -0.59
C GLY A 136 7.90 -27.40 -0.76
N ALA A 137 7.90 -26.61 0.32
CA ALA A 137 7.30 -25.29 0.31
C ALA A 137 8.05 -24.31 -0.62
N GLU A 138 7.30 -23.41 -1.25
CA GLU A 138 7.89 -22.36 -2.10
C GLU A 138 8.47 -21.22 -1.27
N TYR A 139 9.74 -20.92 -1.49
CA TYR A 139 10.52 -19.81 -0.94
C TYR A 139 10.93 -18.88 -2.08
N LYS A 140 10.04 -18.02 -2.52
CA LYS A 140 10.28 -17.15 -3.68
C LYS A 140 11.37 -16.14 -3.41
N ILE A 141 12.47 -16.24 -4.13
CA ILE A 141 13.59 -15.31 -4.09
C ILE A 141 13.29 -14.15 -5.05
N ARG A 142 13.44 -12.92 -4.55
CA ARG A 142 13.35 -11.71 -5.35
C ARG A 142 14.69 -10.99 -5.38
N PHE A 143 15.05 -10.44 -6.53
CA PHE A 143 16.19 -9.53 -6.62
C PHE A 143 15.77 -8.20 -7.23
N MET A 144 16.47 -7.16 -6.82
CA MET A 144 16.42 -5.85 -7.44
C MET A 144 17.85 -5.36 -7.69
N LEU A 145 18.19 -5.19 -8.96
CA LEU A 145 19.41 -4.54 -9.40
C LEU A 145 19.08 -3.08 -9.75
N ARG A 146 19.69 -2.13 -9.06
CA ARG A 146 19.51 -0.70 -9.34
C ARG A 146 20.84 0.01 -9.21
N LYS A 147 21.29 0.68 -10.28
CA LYS A 147 22.58 1.41 -10.31
C LYS A 147 23.76 0.54 -9.84
N ASN A 148 23.79 -0.71 -10.33
CA ASN A 148 24.80 -1.73 -9.99
C ASN A 148 24.84 -2.13 -8.51
N VAL A 149 23.77 -1.89 -7.77
CA VAL A 149 23.58 -2.46 -6.41
C VAL A 149 22.50 -3.53 -6.49
N CYS A 150 22.81 -4.73 -6.02
CA CYS A 150 21.89 -5.86 -5.94
C CYS A 150 21.34 -5.99 -4.53
N GLU A 151 20.03 -6.09 -4.43
CA GLU A 151 19.31 -6.51 -3.22
C GLU A 151 18.73 -7.89 -3.45
N ILE A 152 19.00 -8.81 -2.55
CA ILE A 152 18.42 -10.17 -2.55
C ILE A 152 17.41 -10.24 -1.41
N MET A 153 16.20 -10.64 -1.73
CA MET A 153 15.07 -10.66 -0.81
C MET A 153 14.33 -12.00 -0.87
N LEU A 154 13.71 -12.39 0.24
CA LEU A 154 12.78 -13.51 0.30
C LEU A 154 11.35 -12.97 0.46
N ASP A 155 10.45 -13.36 -0.45
CA ASP A 155 9.04 -12.92 -0.43
C ASP A 155 8.27 -13.62 0.68
N THR A 156 7.88 -12.92 1.73
CA THR A 156 7.10 -13.48 2.85
C THR A 156 5.60 -13.46 2.59
N THR A 157 5.14 -12.70 1.61
CA THR A 157 3.71 -12.45 1.34
C THR A 157 3.08 -13.53 0.45
N GLY A 158 3.76 -13.95 -0.63
CA GLY A 158 3.20 -14.80 -1.67
C GLY A 158 2.37 -14.01 -2.68
N GLU A 159 1.05 -14.17 -2.73
CA GLU A 159 0.18 -13.27 -3.49
C GLU A 159 0.24 -11.86 -2.91
N GLY A 160 0.19 -10.83 -3.77
CA GLY A 160 0.28 -9.43 -3.34
C GLY A 160 -0.75 -9.07 -2.28
N LEU A 161 -0.42 -8.13 -1.39
CA LEU A 161 -1.30 -7.73 -0.28
C LEU A 161 -2.64 -7.14 -0.74
N HIS A 162 -2.72 -6.59 -1.96
CA HIS A 162 -3.98 -6.18 -2.55
C HIS A 162 -4.99 -7.33 -2.67
N LYS A 163 -4.58 -8.58 -2.79
CA LYS A 163 -5.46 -9.76 -2.80
C LYS A 163 -5.97 -10.06 -1.38
N ARG A 164 -6.95 -9.29 -0.89
CA ARG A 164 -7.52 -9.41 0.47
C ARG A 164 -8.35 -10.69 0.68
N GLY A 165 -8.87 -11.29 -0.40
CA GLY A 165 -9.68 -12.49 -0.36
C GLY A 165 -11.19 -12.25 -0.33
N TYR A 166 -11.67 -11.01 -0.24
CA TYR A 166 -13.11 -10.71 -0.31
C TYR A 166 -13.63 -10.54 -1.73
N ARG A 167 -12.77 -10.27 -2.71
CA ARG A 167 -13.15 -10.08 -4.11
C ARG A 167 -12.89 -11.36 -4.90
N ARG A 168 -13.95 -12.14 -5.16
CA ARG A 168 -13.86 -13.41 -5.92
C ARG A 168 -13.96 -13.20 -7.42
N ASN A 169 -14.81 -12.27 -7.86
CA ASN A 169 -15.00 -11.91 -9.26
C ASN A 169 -14.55 -10.47 -9.45
N ALA A 170 -13.72 -10.20 -10.43
CA ALA A 170 -13.30 -8.86 -10.78
C ALA A 170 -14.09 -8.42 -12.02
N MET A 171 -14.68 -7.24 -11.97
CA MET A 171 -15.01 -6.47 -13.17
C MET A 171 -13.70 -6.06 -13.86
N GLU A 172 -13.76 -5.64 -15.13
CA GLU A 172 -12.56 -5.17 -15.83
C GLU A 172 -11.84 -4.05 -15.07
N ALA A 173 -10.54 -4.23 -14.86
CA ALA A 173 -9.59 -3.28 -14.26
C ALA A 173 -10.08 -2.51 -13.01
N PRO A 174 -10.54 -3.18 -11.93
CA PRO A 174 -10.93 -2.49 -10.72
C PRO A 174 -9.72 -1.84 -10.03
N ILE A 175 -9.99 -0.83 -9.19
CA ILE A 175 -8.95 -0.25 -8.35
C ILE A 175 -8.37 -1.33 -7.41
N ARG A 176 -7.03 -1.34 -7.22
CA ARG A 176 -6.39 -2.25 -6.27
C ARG A 176 -6.77 -1.88 -4.84
N GLU A 177 -6.96 -2.87 -4.00
CA GLU A 177 -7.35 -2.69 -2.60
C GLU A 177 -6.31 -1.89 -1.80
N THR A 178 -5.01 -2.09 -2.05
CA THR A 178 -3.93 -1.30 -1.44
C THR A 178 -3.98 0.17 -1.82
N LEU A 179 -4.35 0.47 -3.08
CA LEU A 179 -4.55 1.83 -3.56
C LEU A 179 -5.80 2.46 -2.94
N ALA A 180 -6.91 1.73 -2.88
CA ALA A 180 -8.15 2.15 -2.23
C ALA A 180 -7.94 2.47 -0.75
N ALA A 181 -7.22 1.61 -0.02
CA ALA A 181 -6.84 1.84 1.37
C ALA A 181 -5.96 3.10 1.55
N THR A 182 -5.05 3.33 0.60
CA THR A 182 -4.22 4.54 0.59
C THR A 182 -5.05 5.80 0.39
N ILE A 183 -6.05 5.76 -0.51
CA ILE A 183 -6.97 6.88 -0.76
C ILE A 183 -7.83 7.13 0.49
N ALA A 184 -8.34 6.09 1.13
CA ALA A 184 -9.10 6.21 2.39
C ALA A 184 -8.25 6.82 3.51
N ASP A 185 -6.93 6.54 3.54
CA ASP A 185 -6.01 7.17 4.50
C ASP A 185 -5.78 8.64 4.18
N LEU A 186 -5.53 8.97 2.92
CA LEU A 186 -5.37 10.36 2.46
C LEU A 186 -6.65 11.18 2.66
N GLY A 187 -7.83 10.56 2.52
CA GLY A 187 -9.15 11.10 2.84
C GLY A 187 -9.40 11.24 4.34
N ARG A 188 -8.45 10.81 5.19
CA ARG A 188 -8.56 10.89 6.66
C ARG A 188 -9.78 10.16 7.22
N VAL A 189 -10.22 9.09 6.56
CA VAL A 189 -11.32 8.26 7.06
C VAL A 189 -11.03 7.77 8.48
N ARG A 190 -11.99 7.94 9.37
CA ARG A 190 -11.97 7.57 10.78
C ARG A 190 -13.18 6.69 11.13
N ARG A 191 -13.23 6.21 12.36
CA ARG A 191 -14.28 5.34 12.86
C ARG A 191 -15.67 5.97 12.97
N ASP A 192 -15.78 7.26 12.79
CA ASP A 192 -17.00 8.07 12.84
C ASP A 192 -17.29 8.81 11.52
N SER A 193 -16.54 8.50 10.47
CA SER A 193 -16.69 9.13 9.17
C SER A 193 -17.91 8.61 8.42
N LEU A 194 -18.57 9.53 7.71
CA LEU A 194 -19.50 9.22 6.64
C LEU A 194 -18.74 9.27 5.32
N VAL A 195 -18.80 8.20 4.52
CA VAL A 195 -18.08 8.11 3.23
C VAL A 195 -19.06 7.81 2.12
N GLU A 196 -18.93 8.51 0.98
CA GLU A 196 -19.80 8.30 -0.19
C GLU A 196 -18.98 8.07 -1.46
N ASP A 197 -19.53 7.29 -2.40
CA ASP A 197 -18.93 7.04 -3.72
C ASP A 197 -20.02 6.96 -4.80
N PRO A 198 -20.16 7.98 -5.67
CA PRO A 198 -21.16 8.00 -6.75
C PRO A 198 -20.81 7.12 -7.96
N PHE A 199 -19.65 6.43 -7.95
CA PHE A 199 -19.20 5.49 -8.97
C PHE A 199 -18.60 4.25 -8.32
N CYS A 200 -19.34 3.61 -7.41
CA CYS A 200 -18.78 2.64 -6.48
C CYS A 200 -18.27 1.34 -7.13
N GLY A 201 -18.79 0.99 -8.32
CA GLY A 201 -18.43 -0.24 -9.01
C GLY A 201 -18.57 -1.45 -8.09
N SER A 202 -17.48 -2.17 -7.90
CA SER A 202 -17.41 -3.34 -7.00
C SER A 202 -17.30 -3.00 -5.49
N GLY A 203 -17.45 -1.73 -5.11
CA GLY A 203 -17.42 -1.25 -3.73
C GLY A 203 -16.04 -1.14 -3.06
N THR A 204 -14.94 -1.29 -3.81
CA THR A 204 -13.60 -1.45 -3.23
C THR A 204 -13.18 -0.26 -2.35
N LEU A 205 -13.42 0.99 -2.79
CA LEU A 205 -13.06 2.19 -1.99
C LEU A 205 -13.78 2.21 -0.64
N LEU A 206 -15.08 1.95 -0.64
CA LEU A 206 -15.91 1.98 0.56
C LEU A 206 -15.62 0.79 1.49
N ILE A 207 -15.37 -0.40 0.94
CA ILE A 207 -14.99 -1.58 1.72
C ILE A 207 -13.65 -1.37 2.43
N GLU A 208 -12.63 -0.85 1.74
CA GLU A 208 -11.32 -0.55 2.36
C GLU A 208 -11.43 0.60 3.39
N ALA A 209 -12.28 1.60 3.13
CA ALA A 209 -12.61 2.66 4.09
C ALA A 209 -13.27 2.08 5.36
N ALA A 210 -14.26 1.20 5.21
CA ALA A 210 -14.93 0.52 6.32
C ALA A 210 -13.97 -0.37 7.13
N GLN A 211 -13.17 -1.20 6.46
CA GLN A 211 -12.16 -2.03 7.13
C GLN A 211 -11.16 -1.18 7.92
N LYS A 212 -10.75 -0.02 7.38
CA LYS A 212 -9.90 0.93 8.09
C LYS A 212 -10.59 1.50 9.33
N ALA A 213 -11.82 1.99 9.19
CA ALA A 213 -12.61 2.56 10.29
C ALA A 213 -12.85 1.57 11.41
N MET A 214 -13.17 0.33 11.06
CA MET A 214 -13.42 -0.80 11.96
C MET A 214 -12.13 -1.46 12.47
N ASN A 215 -10.97 -1.02 12.06
CA ASN A 215 -9.67 -1.64 12.37
C ASN A 215 -9.61 -3.14 12.05
N ILE A 216 -10.32 -3.62 11.04
CA ILE A 216 -10.25 -5.01 10.57
C ILE A 216 -8.94 -5.20 9.82
N ALA A 217 -8.06 -6.08 10.27
CA ALA A 217 -6.78 -6.32 9.60
C ALA A 217 -6.99 -6.95 8.21
N PRO A 218 -6.38 -6.40 7.14
CA PRO A 218 -6.65 -6.80 5.76
C PRO A 218 -6.21 -8.23 5.42
N GLY A 219 -5.29 -8.78 6.22
CA GLY A 219 -4.73 -10.12 6.03
C GLY A 219 -5.49 -11.26 6.71
N LEU A 220 -6.57 -10.97 7.48
CA LEU A 220 -7.25 -11.99 8.30
C LEU A 220 -7.83 -13.15 7.50
N LYS A 221 -8.33 -12.89 6.28
CA LYS A 221 -9.05 -13.88 5.45
C LYS A 221 -8.18 -14.54 4.37
N ARG A 222 -6.85 -14.44 4.50
CA ARG A 222 -5.92 -14.98 3.51
C ARG A 222 -4.76 -15.74 4.16
N ARG A 223 -4.00 -16.47 3.33
CA ARG A 223 -2.74 -17.12 3.70
C ARG A 223 -1.55 -16.38 3.11
N PHE A 224 -0.37 -16.59 3.72
CA PHE A 224 0.88 -15.98 3.33
C PHE A 224 1.94 -17.03 3.05
N ALA A 225 2.92 -16.73 2.18
CA ALA A 225 3.99 -17.67 1.86
C ALA A 225 4.77 -18.07 3.13
N ALA A 226 5.06 -17.09 3.99
CA ALA A 226 5.84 -17.32 5.21
C ALA A 226 5.11 -18.14 6.30
N GLU A 227 3.82 -18.44 6.15
CA GLU A 227 3.16 -19.43 7.02
C GLU A 227 3.74 -20.84 6.87
N ARG A 228 4.47 -21.11 5.77
CA ARG A 228 5.13 -22.38 5.48
C ARG A 228 6.65 -22.35 5.68
N TYR A 229 7.19 -21.19 6.12
CA TYR A 229 8.62 -21.04 6.32
C TYR A 229 9.04 -21.64 7.66
N SER A 230 10.04 -22.54 7.64
CA SER A 230 10.52 -23.25 8.82
C SER A 230 10.99 -22.36 9.96
N PHE A 231 11.48 -21.16 9.62
CA PHE A 231 11.97 -20.18 10.59
C PHE A 231 10.90 -19.21 11.14
N VAL A 232 9.63 -19.36 10.71
CA VAL A 232 8.50 -18.58 11.24
C VAL A 232 7.51 -19.55 11.90
N PRO A 233 7.54 -19.73 13.23
CA PRO A 233 6.66 -20.65 13.94
C PRO A 233 5.18 -20.40 13.66
N ALA A 234 4.41 -21.47 13.47
CA ALA A 234 2.97 -21.38 13.20
C ALA A 234 2.19 -20.72 14.35
N SER A 235 2.67 -20.85 15.60
CA SER A 235 2.09 -20.21 16.79
C SER A 235 2.06 -18.69 16.65
N LEU A 236 3.11 -18.08 16.10
CA LEU A 236 3.18 -16.62 15.90
C LEU A 236 2.07 -16.12 14.95
N TRP A 237 1.74 -16.87 13.92
CA TRP A 237 0.63 -16.55 13.03
C TRP A 237 -0.73 -16.63 13.76
N ALA A 238 -0.92 -17.65 14.59
CA ALA A 238 -2.13 -17.80 15.39
C ALA A 238 -2.29 -16.65 16.39
N GLU A 239 -1.23 -16.31 17.11
CA GLU A 239 -1.18 -15.19 18.06
C GLU A 239 -1.48 -13.86 17.39
N GLN A 240 -0.83 -13.56 16.26
CA GLN A 240 -1.04 -12.31 15.53
C GLN A 240 -2.45 -12.23 14.94
N ARG A 241 -3.05 -13.34 14.48
CA ARG A 241 -4.45 -13.38 14.05
C ARG A 241 -5.41 -13.12 15.20
N GLN A 242 -5.20 -13.72 16.36
CA GLN A 242 -6.02 -13.47 17.55
C GLN A 242 -5.92 -12.02 17.99
N LYS A 243 -4.72 -11.46 18.03
CA LYS A 243 -4.49 -10.03 18.33
C LYS A 243 -5.24 -9.14 17.36
N ALA A 244 -5.11 -9.37 16.06
CA ALA A 244 -5.78 -8.59 15.01
C ALA A 244 -7.32 -8.68 15.11
N LEU A 245 -7.87 -9.84 15.48
CA LEU A 245 -9.29 -10.01 15.74
C LEU A 245 -9.75 -9.23 16.97
N ALA A 246 -9.00 -9.31 18.07
CA ALA A 246 -9.31 -8.59 19.32
C ALA A 246 -9.24 -7.06 19.16
N GLU A 247 -8.36 -6.57 18.26
CA GLU A 247 -8.23 -5.15 17.96
C GLU A 247 -9.30 -4.62 17.00
N SER A 248 -10.09 -5.49 16.36
CA SER A 248 -11.18 -5.10 15.46
C SER A 248 -12.30 -4.40 16.24
N LYS A 249 -12.83 -3.34 15.67
CA LYS A 249 -13.86 -2.48 16.26
C LYS A 249 -15.14 -2.57 15.42
N LEU A 250 -16.03 -3.50 15.74
CA LEU A 250 -17.25 -3.71 14.97
C LEU A 250 -18.35 -2.67 15.30
N ASP A 251 -18.32 -2.13 16.50
CA ASP A 251 -19.22 -1.07 16.93
C ASP A 251 -18.54 0.30 16.78
N VAL A 252 -18.77 0.92 15.62
CA VAL A 252 -18.23 2.25 15.23
C VAL A 252 -19.35 3.06 14.59
N GLY A 253 -19.22 4.38 14.64
CA GLY A 253 -20.16 5.31 13.97
C GLY A 253 -19.94 5.47 12.47
N PHE A 254 -19.04 4.69 11.86
CA PHE A 254 -18.74 4.76 10.43
C PHE A 254 -19.91 4.24 9.60
N GLU A 255 -20.25 4.98 8.54
CA GLU A 255 -21.19 4.55 7.51
C GLU A 255 -20.65 4.90 6.11
N ALA A 256 -20.93 4.05 5.14
CA ALA A 256 -20.54 4.25 3.75
C ALA A 256 -21.72 3.99 2.81
N PHE A 257 -21.92 4.89 1.83
CA PHE A 257 -22.96 4.79 0.82
C PHE A 257 -22.34 4.82 -0.58
N GLY A 258 -22.59 3.79 -1.36
CA GLY A 258 -22.08 3.64 -2.72
C GLY A 258 -23.21 3.60 -3.73
N TYR A 259 -23.02 4.31 -4.82
CA TYR A 259 -23.97 4.39 -5.90
C TYR A 259 -23.30 3.97 -7.21
N ASP A 260 -24.03 3.26 -8.05
CA ASP A 260 -23.61 2.93 -9.40
C ASP A 260 -24.86 2.78 -10.29
N ILE A 261 -24.76 3.17 -11.55
CA ILE A 261 -25.85 3.06 -12.50
C ILE A 261 -26.12 1.59 -12.93
N ASP A 262 -25.08 0.73 -12.78
CA ASP A 262 -25.15 -0.69 -13.14
C ASP A 262 -25.63 -1.55 -11.95
N PRO A 263 -26.83 -2.15 -12.03
CA PRO A 263 -27.31 -3.05 -10.98
C PRO A 263 -26.38 -4.25 -10.70
N ALA A 264 -25.63 -4.72 -11.70
CA ALA A 264 -24.70 -5.82 -11.54
C ALA A 264 -23.49 -5.40 -10.70
N ALA A 265 -23.01 -4.16 -10.87
CA ALA A 265 -21.96 -3.56 -10.04
C ALA A 265 -22.41 -3.46 -8.58
N VAL A 266 -23.62 -2.97 -8.34
CA VAL A 266 -24.22 -2.86 -6.99
C VAL A 266 -24.38 -4.24 -6.34
N ALA A 267 -24.87 -5.24 -7.07
CA ALA A 267 -24.99 -6.61 -6.55
C ALA A 267 -23.60 -7.19 -6.17
N LEU A 268 -22.58 -6.92 -7.00
CA LEU A 268 -21.19 -7.34 -6.71
C LEU A 268 -20.62 -6.61 -5.49
N ALA A 269 -20.87 -5.30 -5.35
CA ALA A 269 -20.44 -4.51 -4.20
C ALA A 269 -21.01 -5.06 -2.89
N ASN A 270 -22.32 -5.37 -2.86
CA ASN A 270 -22.97 -5.99 -1.71
C ASN A 270 -22.37 -7.36 -1.37
N ALA A 271 -22.11 -8.20 -2.38
CA ALA A 271 -21.47 -9.50 -2.18
C ALA A 271 -20.04 -9.37 -1.62
N ASN A 272 -19.25 -8.43 -2.13
CA ASN A 272 -17.91 -8.13 -1.66
C ASN A 272 -17.90 -7.59 -0.21
N ALA A 273 -18.82 -6.67 0.13
CA ALA A 273 -18.96 -6.14 1.49
C ALA A 273 -19.29 -7.24 2.51
N LYS A 274 -20.16 -8.17 2.14
CA LYS A 274 -20.48 -9.36 2.95
C LYS A 274 -19.25 -10.25 3.15
N LEU A 275 -18.52 -10.53 2.08
CA LEU A 275 -17.27 -11.31 2.17
C LEU A 275 -16.19 -10.58 2.97
N ALA A 276 -16.13 -9.25 2.89
CA ALA A 276 -15.23 -8.44 3.69
C ALA A 276 -15.63 -8.38 5.17
N GLY A 277 -16.91 -8.62 5.50
CA GLY A 277 -17.48 -8.54 6.85
C GLY A 277 -17.82 -7.10 7.27
N VAL A 278 -18.19 -6.26 6.29
CA VAL A 278 -18.52 -4.84 6.49
C VAL A 278 -19.92 -4.48 5.98
N GLU A 279 -20.73 -5.46 5.64
CA GLU A 279 -22.07 -5.27 5.07
C GLU A 279 -23.03 -4.45 5.93
N LYS A 280 -22.80 -4.40 7.24
CA LYS A 280 -23.60 -3.58 8.16
C LYS A 280 -23.26 -2.09 8.14
N ARG A 281 -22.14 -1.74 7.48
CA ARG A 281 -21.57 -0.39 7.44
C ARG A 281 -21.39 0.13 6.03
N CYS A 282 -21.66 -0.71 5.02
CA CYS A 282 -21.57 -0.35 3.61
C CYS A 282 -22.91 -0.64 2.93
N HIS A 283 -23.53 0.39 2.38
CA HIS A 283 -24.84 0.36 1.74
C HIS A 283 -24.65 0.72 0.26
N PHE A 284 -25.17 -0.11 -0.65
CA PHE A 284 -25.00 0.10 -2.08
C PHE A 284 -26.35 0.12 -2.77
N GLU A 285 -26.58 1.15 -3.60
CA GLU A 285 -27.84 1.41 -4.28
C GLU A 285 -27.61 1.72 -5.76
N VAL A 286 -28.62 1.40 -6.59
CA VAL A 286 -28.59 1.76 -8.01
C VAL A 286 -29.04 3.21 -8.16
N ALA A 287 -28.15 4.09 -8.63
CA ALA A 287 -28.45 5.49 -8.87
C ALA A 287 -27.53 6.08 -9.93
N ASP A 288 -28.03 7.09 -10.66
CA ASP A 288 -27.21 7.89 -11.57
C ASP A 288 -26.46 8.99 -10.78
N VAL A 289 -25.24 9.31 -11.20
CA VAL A 289 -24.47 10.44 -10.66
C VAL A 289 -25.20 11.78 -10.84
N ALA A 290 -26.10 11.89 -11.82
CA ALA A 290 -26.92 13.08 -12.01
C ALA A 290 -27.89 13.35 -10.85
N ASP A 291 -28.24 12.32 -10.09
CA ASP A 291 -29.13 12.41 -8.92
C ASP A 291 -28.32 12.39 -7.58
N PHE A 292 -26.98 12.40 -7.65
CA PHE A 292 -26.13 12.33 -6.49
C PHE A 292 -26.13 13.63 -5.68
N ALA A 293 -26.64 13.57 -4.47
CA ALA A 293 -26.64 14.68 -3.50
C ALA A 293 -25.76 14.31 -2.28
N ALA A 294 -24.51 14.76 -2.29
CA ALA A 294 -23.58 14.47 -1.19
C ALA A 294 -24.07 15.09 0.12
N LYS A 295 -23.87 14.37 1.23
CA LYS A 295 -24.12 14.92 2.56
C LYS A 295 -22.97 15.88 2.96
N PRO A 296 -23.28 17.00 3.65
CA PRO A 296 -22.26 18.02 3.95
C PRO A 296 -21.04 17.50 4.74
N GLU A 297 -21.27 16.53 5.63
CA GLU A 297 -20.21 15.91 6.44
C GLU A 297 -19.48 14.74 5.73
N ALA A 298 -19.96 14.33 4.54
CA ALA A 298 -19.42 13.18 3.84
C ALA A 298 -18.03 13.44 3.27
N ILE A 299 -17.21 12.41 3.29
CA ILE A 299 -15.97 12.30 2.52
C ILE A 299 -16.28 11.50 1.27
N VAL A 300 -16.23 12.12 0.10
CA VAL A 300 -16.45 11.44 -1.16
C VAL A 300 -15.14 10.86 -1.66
N LEU A 301 -15.06 9.52 -1.74
CA LEU A 301 -13.95 8.76 -2.30
C LEU A 301 -14.43 8.10 -3.59
N THR A 302 -13.84 8.44 -4.74
CA THR A 302 -14.41 7.96 -5.99
C THR A 302 -13.36 7.66 -7.05
N ASN A 303 -13.67 6.69 -7.93
CA ASN A 303 -12.91 6.32 -9.12
C ASN A 303 -13.85 6.36 -10.35
N PRO A 304 -14.15 7.56 -10.87
CA PRO A 304 -15.00 7.71 -12.04
C PRO A 304 -14.50 6.85 -13.21
N PRO A 305 -15.39 6.31 -14.06
CA PRO A 305 -14.97 5.53 -15.22
C PRO A 305 -14.15 6.39 -16.19
N TYR A 306 -13.07 5.80 -16.75
CA TYR A 306 -12.18 6.43 -17.71
C TYR A 306 -11.67 5.41 -18.74
N GLY A 307 -11.17 5.90 -19.90
CA GLY A 307 -10.56 5.07 -20.95
C GLY A 307 -11.56 4.09 -21.60
N GLU A 308 -11.13 2.85 -21.81
CA GLU A 308 -11.89 1.80 -22.53
C GLU A 308 -13.27 1.48 -21.93
N ARG A 309 -13.49 1.79 -20.64
CA ARG A 309 -14.77 1.57 -19.96
C ARG A 309 -15.92 2.45 -20.46
N MET A 310 -15.61 3.55 -21.14
CA MET A 310 -16.61 4.52 -21.59
C MET A 310 -16.79 4.57 -23.11
N ASN A 311 -16.08 3.75 -23.88
CA ASN A 311 -16.03 3.80 -25.35
C ASN A 311 -15.67 5.18 -25.95
N THR A 312 -15.68 6.27 -25.16
CA THR A 312 -15.28 7.62 -25.61
C THR A 312 -14.70 8.47 -24.47
N ILE A 313 -13.69 9.27 -24.77
CA ILE A 313 -13.13 10.31 -23.87
C ILE A 313 -14.23 11.32 -23.49
N GLU A 314 -15.15 11.60 -24.41
CA GLU A 314 -16.26 12.55 -24.25
C GLU A 314 -17.26 12.10 -23.18
N GLY A 315 -17.53 10.79 -23.06
CA GLY A 315 -18.36 10.22 -21.99
C GLY A 315 -17.77 10.43 -20.61
N ALA A 316 -16.46 10.18 -20.43
CA ALA A 316 -15.78 10.42 -19.16
C ALA A 316 -15.80 11.91 -18.78
N ALA A 317 -15.55 12.80 -19.73
CA ALA A 317 -15.64 14.25 -19.52
C ALA A 317 -17.05 14.72 -19.14
N LYS A 318 -18.09 14.12 -19.72
CA LYS A 318 -19.50 14.40 -19.34
C LYS A 318 -19.76 14.01 -17.88
N LEU A 319 -19.35 12.81 -17.47
CA LEU A 319 -19.53 12.36 -16.08
C LEU A 319 -18.76 13.23 -15.08
N ALA A 320 -17.54 13.65 -15.41
CA ALA A 320 -16.78 14.58 -14.58
C ALA A 320 -17.48 15.94 -14.44
N ARG A 321 -18.10 16.47 -15.53
CA ARG A 321 -18.90 17.71 -15.47
C ARG A 321 -20.14 17.52 -14.59
N THR A 322 -20.87 16.42 -14.77
CA THR A 322 -22.05 16.11 -13.95
C THR A 322 -21.68 16.03 -12.47
N LEU A 323 -20.61 15.29 -12.14
CA LEU A 323 -20.12 15.24 -10.76
C LEU A 323 -19.76 16.65 -10.24
N GLY A 324 -19.11 17.48 -11.07
CA GLY A 324 -18.76 18.85 -10.70
C GLY A 324 -19.98 19.71 -10.38
N GLN A 325 -21.07 19.58 -11.16
CA GLN A 325 -22.34 20.27 -10.92
C GLN A 325 -22.97 19.80 -9.61
N GLN A 326 -23.08 18.48 -9.40
CA GLN A 326 -23.65 17.94 -8.16
C GLN A 326 -22.85 18.36 -6.91
N MET A 327 -21.51 18.37 -7.00
CA MET A 327 -20.68 18.81 -5.88
C MET A 327 -20.69 20.32 -5.63
N ALA A 328 -21.10 21.12 -6.61
CA ALA A 328 -21.33 22.57 -6.44
C ALA A 328 -22.68 22.83 -5.76
N GLU A 329 -23.72 22.06 -6.10
CA GLU A 329 -25.06 22.14 -5.52
C GLU A 329 -25.10 21.52 -4.10
N HIS A 330 -24.37 20.41 -3.91
CA HIS A 330 -24.32 19.63 -2.67
C HIS A 330 -22.87 19.51 -2.16
N PRO A 331 -22.30 20.55 -1.56
CA PRO A 331 -20.92 20.53 -1.08
C PRO A 331 -20.73 19.55 0.09
N CYS A 332 -19.61 18.82 0.07
CA CYS A 332 -19.21 17.85 1.10
C CYS A 332 -17.95 18.26 1.85
N ALA A 333 -17.58 17.51 2.90
CA ALA A 333 -16.37 17.73 3.69
C ALA A 333 -15.07 17.58 2.87
N GLY A 334 -15.09 16.74 1.84
CA GLY A 334 -13.97 16.59 0.92
C GLY A 334 -14.22 15.56 -0.17
N LEU A 335 -13.69 15.82 -1.37
CA LEU A 335 -13.73 14.89 -2.52
C LEU A 335 -12.33 14.45 -2.87
N TYR A 336 -12.14 13.14 -3.03
CA TYR A 336 -10.91 12.48 -3.44
C TYR A 336 -11.20 11.60 -4.66
N ALA A 337 -10.95 12.15 -5.85
CA ALA A 337 -11.21 11.47 -7.11
C ALA A 337 -9.90 10.95 -7.72
N ILE A 338 -9.81 9.64 -7.95
CA ILE A 338 -8.70 9.04 -8.69
C ILE A 338 -9.14 8.75 -10.11
N THR A 339 -8.37 9.21 -11.09
CA THR A 339 -8.71 8.98 -12.52
C THR A 339 -7.45 9.00 -13.38
N ALA A 340 -7.50 8.36 -14.55
CA ALA A 340 -6.51 8.51 -15.61
C ALA A 340 -6.76 9.73 -16.51
N ASP A 341 -7.89 10.42 -16.34
CA ASP A 341 -8.17 11.69 -17.03
C ASP A 341 -7.25 12.79 -16.45
N MET A 342 -6.27 13.20 -17.23
CA MET A 342 -5.32 14.25 -16.83
C MET A 342 -5.93 15.66 -16.91
N GLU A 343 -7.07 15.82 -17.59
CA GLU A 343 -7.83 17.05 -17.70
C GLU A 343 -9.07 17.10 -16.78
N PHE A 344 -9.14 16.17 -15.83
CA PHE A 344 -10.28 16.05 -14.90
C PHE A 344 -10.68 17.37 -14.24
N GLU A 345 -9.75 18.21 -13.84
CA GLU A 345 -10.08 19.53 -13.23
C GLU A 345 -10.81 20.46 -14.20
N SER A 346 -10.43 20.44 -15.47
CA SER A 346 -11.10 21.21 -16.51
C SER A 346 -12.52 20.72 -16.74
N HIS A 347 -12.69 19.39 -16.77
CA HIS A 347 -14.00 18.77 -16.95
C HIS A 347 -14.88 18.95 -15.71
N TYR A 348 -14.32 18.77 -14.52
CA TYR A 348 -14.99 18.93 -13.22
C TYR A 348 -15.37 20.41 -12.92
N GLY A 349 -14.68 21.36 -13.55
CA GLY A 349 -14.96 22.79 -13.41
C GLY A 349 -14.33 23.48 -12.18
N LYS A 350 -13.46 22.79 -11.44
CA LYS A 350 -12.79 23.37 -10.28
C LYS A 350 -11.37 22.82 -10.13
N ARG A 351 -10.42 23.69 -9.77
CA ARG A 351 -9.04 23.28 -9.49
C ARG A 351 -8.93 22.58 -8.14
N ALA A 352 -8.22 21.47 -8.07
CA ALA A 352 -7.99 20.72 -6.83
C ALA A 352 -7.04 21.47 -5.88
N ASN A 353 -7.27 21.33 -4.57
CA ASN A 353 -6.37 21.84 -3.54
C ASN A 353 -5.00 21.13 -3.60
N LYS A 354 -4.99 19.84 -3.96
CA LYS A 354 -3.78 19.05 -4.10
C LYS A 354 -3.96 17.95 -5.13
N ARG A 355 -2.88 17.60 -5.84
CA ARG A 355 -2.82 16.46 -6.76
C ARG A 355 -1.73 15.51 -6.33
N ARG A 356 -1.95 14.18 -6.53
CA ARG A 356 -0.93 13.17 -6.35
C ARG A 356 -0.89 12.24 -7.55
N LYS A 357 0.27 12.09 -8.16
CA LYS A 357 0.51 11.08 -9.20
C LYS A 357 0.48 9.70 -8.56
N MET A 358 -0.31 8.79 -9.11
CA MET A 358 -0.48 7.43 -8.65
C MET A 358 -0.54 6.46 -9.83
N TYR A 359 -0.55 5.16 -9.54
CA TYR A 359 -0.68 4.14 -10.56
C TYR A 359 -1.71 3.09 -10.12
N ASN A 360 -2.69 2.82 -10.98
CA ASN A 360 -3.57 1.67 -10.80
C ASN A 360 -3.09 0.53 -11.70
N GLY A 361 -2.27 -0.38 -11.13
CA GLY A 361 -1.51 -1.34 -11.92
C GLY A 361 -0.45 -0.65 -12.78
N MET A 362 -0.58 -0.76 -14.11
CA MET A 362 0.30 -0.08 -15.08
C MET A 362 -0.28 1.25 -15.57
N ILE A 363 -1.52 1.57 -15.21
CA ILE A 363 -2.21 2.77 -15.70
C ILE A 363 -1.77 3.97 -14.84
N PRO A 364 -1.16 5.01 -15.43
CA PRO A 364 -0.88 6.24 -14.72
C PRO A 364 -2.20 6.95 -14.39
N CYS A 365 -2.38 7.30 -13.13
CA CYS A 365 -3.55 8.00 -12.62
C CYS A 365 -3.13 9.24 -11.82
N GLN A 366 -4.08 10.11 -11.58
CA GLN A 366 -3.94 11.23 -10.69
C GLN A 366 -5.06 11.21 -9.64
N LEU A 367 -4.70 11.38 -8.38
CA LEU A 367 -5.64 11.62 -7.29
C LEU A 367 -5.81 13.13 -7.15
N TYR A 368 -7.01 13.62 -7.45
CA TYR A 368 -7.43 14.99 -7.24
C TYR A 368 -8.11 15.12 -5.89
N MET A 369 -7.67 16.07 -5.09
CA MET A 369 -8.14 16.24 -3.71
C MET A 369 -8.72 17.63 -3.52
N TYR A 370 -10.00 17.69 -3.13
CA TYR A 370 -10.75 18.88 -2.84
C TYR A 370 -11.20 18.82 -1.39
N TYR A 371 -10.82 19.77 -0.58
CA TYR A 371 -11.18 19.85 0.84
C TYR A 371 -11.03 21.28 1.33
N GLU A 372 -11.75 21.64 2.37
CA GLU A 372 -11.47 22.89 3.07
C GLU A 372 -10.16 22.75 3.84
N ALA A 373 -9.22 23.67 3.59
CA ALA A 373 -8.00 23.72 4.36
C ALA A 373 -8.40 24.03 5.84
N PRO A 374 -7.83 23.28 6.82
CA PRO A 374 -8.08 23.64 8.22
C PRO A 374 -7.68 25.10 8.42
N LYS A 375 -8.62 25.92 8.89
CA LYS A 375 -8.33 27.29 9.33
C LYS A 375 -7.39 27.17 10.53
N PHE A 376 -6.08 27.22 10.29
CA PHE A 376 -5.14 27.41 11.38
C PHE A 376 -5.34 28.85 11.89
N GLU A 377 -6.07 29.01 12.97
CA GLU A 377 -5.92 30.20 13.79
C GLU A 377 -4.46 30.22 14.26
N HIS A 378 -3.65 31.03 13.60
CA HIS A 378 -2.35 31.39 14.14
C HIS A 378 -2.62 32.15 15.46
N LYS A 379 -2.72 31.44 16.58
CA LYS A 379 -2.49 32.03 17.88
C LYS A 379 -1.03 32.49 17.85
N ALA A 380 -0.84 33.73 17.46
CA ALA A 380 0.45 34.40 17.57
C ALA A 380 0.89 34.27 19.05
N LYS A 381 1.91 33.47 19.28
CA LYS A 381 2.56 33.46 20.59
C LYS A 381 3.05 34.87 20.80
N PRO A 382 2.66 35.55 21.92
CA PRO A 382 3.18 36.88 22.22
C PRO A 382 4.72 36.76 22.29
N MET A 383 5.41 37.51 21.45
CA MET A 383 6.86 37.65 21.55
C MET A 383 7.21 38.14 22.93
N PRO A 384 8.15 37.53 23.65
CA PRO A 384 8.63 38.08 24.91
C PRO A 384 9.20 39.47 24.62
N LYS A 385 8.68 40.48 25.30
CA LYS A 385 9.24 41.80 25.27
C LYS A 385 10.66 41.74 25.83
N GLN A 386 11.67 41.74 24.95
CA GLN A 386 13.04 42.01 25.36
C GLN A 386 13.10 43.44 25.85
N GLY A 387 13.25 43.61 27.17
CA GLY A 387 13.58 44.88 27.76
C GLY A 387 14.95 45.33 27.26
N PHE A 388 14.93 46.45 26.54
CA PHE A 388 16.16 47.15 26.15
C PHE A 388 16.68 47.85 27.39
N ASP A 389 17.62 47.24 28.10
CA ASP A 389 18.34 47.89 29.20
C ASP A 389 19.56 48.60 28.59
N GLY A 390 19.39 49.89 28.39
CA GLY A 390 20.44 50.74 27.86
C GLY A 390 21.49 51.00 28.94
N LYS A 391 22.71 50.52 28.73
CA LYS A 391 24.00 51.11 29.12
C LYS A 391 25.12 50.11 28.89
N ARG A 392 25.84 50.20 27.78
CA ARG A 392 27.24 49.81 27.67
C ARG A 392 28.01 50.91 26.93
N THR A 393 28.69 51.71 27.70
CA THR A 393 29.76 52.60 27.27
C THR A 393 30.93 51.78 26.72
N VAL A 394 31.30 52.03 25.49
CA VAL A 394 32.48 51.42 24.86
C VAL A 394 33.62 52.42 24.98
N GLU A 395 34.62 52.12 25.86
CA GLU A 395 35.92 52.79 25.87
C GLU A 395 36.80 52.30 24.72
N PHE A 396 37.17 53.23 23.83
CA PHE A 396 38.20 53.00 22.85
C PHE A 396 39.58 53.17 23.50
N LYS A 397 40.36 52.10 23.63
CA LYS A 397 41.81 52.18 23.83
C LYS A 397 42.54 52.14 22.50
N LYS A 398 43.22 53.26 22.17
CA LYS A 398 44.25 53.34 21.14
C LYS A 398 45.50 52.54 21.62
N LYS A 399 45.95 51.59 20.82
CA LYS A 399 47.36 51.40 20.48
C LYS A 399 47.42 50.50 19.24
#